data_44a697aecb0af4941ee7441b27f7445b
#
_entry.id   44a697aecb0af4941ee7441b27f7445b
#
_cell.length_a   1.000
_cell.length_b   1.000
_cell.length_c   1.000
_cell.angle_alpha   90.00
_cell.angle_beta   90.00
_cell.angle_gamma   90.00
#
_symmetry.space_group_name_H-M   'P 1'
#
loop_
_entity.id
_entity.type
_entity.pdbx_description
1 polymer ?
#
loop_
_entity_poly.entity_id
_entity_poly.type
_entity_poly.pdbx_seq_one_letter_code
_entity_poly.pdbx_strand_id
1 'polypeptide(L)'
;MAGVSVSTPSKENSPTYGLSKTGAAVSDKAQLNIASSILTQDVIDGLKDADESVQIKPLTLKIDKNTKKQADITALTTLVSTLKTSYADVANETAMLKRTVSAAGSGSVTANVEAGVAEQTVRLSVSQIAQVDSYQSKGFTSRSDTLTGISSDQSLTLSVGDKSVDIKVGASTTLEDIINQINDGAGDAIKASIVNTGGENGYKMILQSKESGEKNQIKFSVKGDQTAADGAKAVLEKLGFNATATENADKTGFDFSLDFTGSEAKQLQKAQDAKFNFNGIDITRSSNSVDDLIIGVTFNLNNVDEKNSTTGALKESVITIGKDTDAVVKSLKSMVTAYNDLISNISTATSYDRENGVAGTLNGMSEITGIKRKLQNLFESSNSDGKSLQNFGFSFTEKGVLSVDESKLKDTISKDYEGFKSFFTNSTEYKNAGVFGTEKINQTLTNNTSGKLKINGKEIEIKLNNGNDAVKNANELVRLINDAEIPNVTARLADNGVLQLVGTGGKDIEISKDSDPALLSALGLEAGTTPGSSTDKKGFFDKLSDIVTGLIGTEGTLTNLTSSLKDKSKIIQSQKDKVQATLDKKYAMMQKQFSTIAVQMNALENSFNSLKNTFDALLNSNK
;
A
#
# COMPACT_ATOMS: atom_id res chain seq x y z
N MET A 1 -5.95 9.94 -15.79
CA MET A 1 -6.66 10.32 -14.55
C MET A 1 -7.59 11.46 -14.88
N ALA A 2 -8.89 11.27 -14.66
CA ALA A 2 -9.85 12.36 -14.83
C ALA A 2 -9.52 13.42 -13.77
N GLY A 3 -9.14 14.63 -14.21
CA GLY A 3 -8.81 15.72 -13.31
C GLY A 3 -10.06 16.16 -12.56
N VAL A 4 -10.04 16.06 -11.25
CA VAL A 4 -11.04 16.69 -10.39
C VAL A 4 -10.73 18.19 -10.41
N SER A 5 -11.61 18.99 -11.00
CA SER A 5 -11.50 20.45 -11.02
C SER A 5 -12.66 21.08 -10.25
N VAL A 6 -12.35 22.14 -9.54
CA VAL A 6 -13.37 23.03 -8.94
C VAL A 6 -13.93 23.91 -10.04
N SER A 7 -15.21 24.25 -9.97
CA SER A 7 -15.86 25.11 -10.96
C SER A 7 -15.13 26.44 -11.16
N THR A 8 -14.84 26.76 -12.41
CA THR A 8 -14.30 28.08 -12.78
C THR A 8 -15.35 29.17 -12.54
N PRO A 9 -14.93 30.42 -12.26
CA PRO A 9 -15.86 31.54 -12.16
C PRO A 9 -16.69 31.65 -13.45
N SER A 10 -18.01 31.46 -13.37
CA SER A 10 -18.91 31.67 -14.48
C SER A 10 -19.52 33.06 -14.36
N LYS A 11 -19.68 33.76 -15.51
CA LYS A 11 -20.48 34.98 -15.56
C LYS A 11 -21.90 34.62 -15.14
N GLU A 12 -22.33 35.07 -13.97
CA GLU A 12 -23.74 35.12 -13.67
C GLU A 12 -24.37 36.13 -14.64
N ASN A 13 -25.20 35.65 -15.57
CA ASN A 13 -26.06 36.53 -16.30
C ASN A 13 -26.95 37.25 -15.31
N SER A 14 -26.69 38.53 -15.11
CA SER A 14 -27.64 39.41 -14.42
C SER A 14 -28.97 39.27 -15.11
N PRO A 15 -30.08 39.00 -14.41
CA PRO A 15 -31.37 38.97 -15.04
C PRO A 15 -31.67 40.38 -15.53
N THR A 16 -31.57 40.61 -16.86
CA THR A 16 -32.17 41.78 -17.49
C THR A 16 -33.67 41.61 -17.34
N TYR A 17 -34.25 42.40 -16.47
CA TYR A 17 -35.71 42.58 -16.43
C TYR A 17 -36.14 43.25 -17.71
N GLY A 18 -36.30 42.48 -18.77
CA GLY A 18 -36.99 42.86 -19.98
C GLY A 18 -38.49 42.76 -19.74
N LEU A 19 -39.12 43.85 -19.38
CA LEU A 19 -40.54 44.00 -19.57
C LEU A 19 -40.81 43.88 -21.08
N SER A 20 -41.24 42.70 -21.53
CA SER A 20 -41.77 42.51 -22.87
C SER A 20 -43.08 43.31 -22.99
N LYS A 21 -43.00 44.48 -23.63
CA LYS A 21 -44.17 45.17 -24.12
C LYS A 21 -44.73 44.38 -25.31
N THR A 22 -45.60 43.42 -25.06
CA THR A 22 -46.52 42.94 -26.10
C THR A 22 -47.72 43.82 -26.08
N GLY A 23 -47.66 44.92 -26.85
CA GLY A 23 -48.84 45.67 -27.28
C GLY A 23 -49.58 44.79 -28.27
N ALA A 24 -50.56 44.02 -27.82
CA ALA A 24 -51.55 43.43 -28.71
C ALA A 24 -52.59 44.49 -29.10
N ALA A 25 -52.67 44.82 -30.40
CA ALA A 25 -53.72 45.63 -30.91
C ALA A 25 -55.10 44.96 -30.68
N VAL A 26 -55.91 45.59 -29.88
CA VAL A 26 -57.29 45.15 -29.61
C VAL A 26 -58.14 45.41 -30.89
N SER A 27 -58.65 44.36 -31.56
CA SER A 27 -59.56 44.46 -32.67
C SER A 27 -60.95 44.79 -32.16
N ASP A 28 -61.69 45.68 -32.92
CA ASP A 28 -62.99 46.25 -32.62
C ASP A 28 -64.18 45.26 -32.46
N LYS A 29 -63.96 43.99 -32.27
CA LYS A 29 -65.01 42.98 -31.99
C LYS A 29 -65.07 42.52 -30.55
N ALA A 30 -64.29 43.12 -29.66
CA ALA A 30 -64.10 42.65 -28.26
C ALA A 30 -64.88 43.48 -27.22
N GLN A 31 -65.84 44.34 -27.61
CA GLN A 31 -66.50 45.25 -26.61
C GLN A 31 -67.69 44.65 -25.88
N LEU A 32 -68.06 43.38 -26.06
CA LEU A 32 -69.15 42.74 -25.27
C LEU A 32 -68.71 41.52 -24.43
N ASN A 33 -67.44 41.19 -24.38
CA ASN A 33 -66.94 40.10 -23.52
C ASN A 33 -65.87 40.55 -22.51
N ILE A 34 -65.85 41.77 -22.04
CA ILE A 34 -64.83 42.36 -21.18
C ILE A 34 -64.82 41.71 -19.83
N ALA A 35 -65.93 41.25 -19.27
CA ALA A 35 -66.01 40.67 -17.98
C ALA A 35 -65.49 39.20 -17.88
N SER A 36 -65.67 38.42 -18.97
CA SER A 36 -65.20 37.04 -19.06
C SER A 36 -63.73 36.95 -19.42
N SER A 37 -63.19 37.95 -20.18
CA SER A 37 -61.75 37.94 -20.55
C SER A 37 -60.81 38.44 -19.49
N ILE A 38 -61.29 39.19 -18.47
CA ILE A 38 -60.46 39.66 -17.33
C ILE A 38 -60.28 38.58 -16.28
N LEU A 39 -61.13 37.56 -16.25
CA LEU A 39 -61.17 36.50 -15.21
C LEU A 39 -60.82 35.14 -15.83
N THR A 40 -59.81 35.08 -16.70
CA THR A 40 -59.35 33.85 -17.33
C THR A 40 -58.37 33.12 -16.43
N GLN A 41 -58.26 31.81 -16.63
CA GLN A 41 -57.25 30.96 -15.95
C GLN A 41 -55.82 31.53 -16.19
N ASP A 42 -55.57 32.07 -17.37
CA ASP A 42 -54.28 32.68 -17.74
C ASP A 42 -53.87 33.86 -16.82
N VAL A 43 -54.85 34.64 -16.35
CA VAL A 43 -54.58 35.75 -15.39
C VAL A 43 -54.22 35.21 -14.02
N ILE A 44 -54.88 34.14 -13.56
CA ILE A 44 -54.54 33.48 -12.28
C ILE A 44 -53.15 32.85 -12.38
N ASP A 45 -52.85 32.16 -13.47
CA ASP A 45 -51.56 31.52 -13.69
C ASP A 45 -50.44 32.58 -13.81
N GLY A 46 -50.68 33.67 -14.53
CA GLY A 46 -49.72 34.78 -14.59
C GLY A 46 -49.45 35.47 -13.24
N LEU A 47 -50.48 35.60 -12.38
CA LEU A 47 -50.29 36.10 -11.02
C LEU A 47 -49.54 35.11 -10.15
N LYS A 48 -49.81 33.79 -10.31
CA LYS A 48 -49.09 32.74 -9.59
C LYS A 48 -47.62 32.74 -9.99
N ASP A 49 -47.31 32.78 -11.28
CA ASP A 49 -45.96 32.85 -11.82
C ASP A 49 -45.20 34.09 -11.31
N ALA A 50 -45.87 35.23 -11.22
CA ALA A 50 -45.30 36.46 -10.65
C ALA A 50 -44.96 36.28 -9.16
N ASP A 51 -45.88 35.75 -8.36
CA ASP A 51 -45.62 35.46 -6.94
C ASP A 51 -44.51 34.40 -6.74
N GLU A 52 -44.52 33.34 -7.54
CA GLU A 52 -43.46 32.31 -7.51
C GLU A 52 -42.10 32.90 -7.90
N SER A 53 -42.07 33.79 -8.89
CA SER A 53 -40.84 34.48 -9.29
C SER A 53 -40.24 35.32 -8.14
N VAL A 54 -41.09 35.94 -7.33
CA VAL A 54 -40.66 36.79 -6.19
C VAL A 54 -40.34 35.97 -4.94
N GLN A 55 -41.11 34.92 -4.65
CA GLN A 55 -41.01 34.21 -3.36
C GLN A 55 -40.27 32.87 -3.44
N ILE A 56 -40.42 32.12 -4.54
CA ILE A 56 -39.84 30.78 -4.71
C ILE A 56 -38.48 30.84 -5.38
N LYS A 57 -38.36 31.58 -6.49
CA LYS A 57 -37.12 31.67 -7.26
C LYS A 57 -35.88 32.08 -6.43
N PRO A 58 -35.94 33.06 -5.49
CA PRO A 58 -34.80 33.39 -4.64
C PRO A 58 -34.37 32.25 -3.71
N LEU A 59 -35.34 31.43 -3.25
CA LEU A 59 -35.03 30.25 -2.40
C LEU A 59 -34.36 29.17 -3.24
N THR A 60 -34.86 28.93 -4.46
CA THR A 60 -34.22 28.00 -5.41
C THR A 60 -32.77 28.40 -5.69
N LEU A 61 -32.54 29.67 -6.03
CA LEU A 61 -31.17 30.19 -6.28
C LEU A 61 -30.25 30.04 -5.06
N LYS A 62 -30.75 30.16 -3.82
CA LYS A 62 -29.96 29.90 -2.62
C LYS A 62 -29.61 28.42 -2.47
N ILE A 63 -30.54 27.51 -2.78
CA ILE A 63 -30.29 26.06 -2.78
C ILE A 63 -29.23 25.72 -3.83
N ASP A 64 -29.38 26.21 -5.05
CA ASP A 64 -28.43 25.99 -6.16
C ASP A 64 -27.03 26.48 -5.81
N LYS A 65 -26.94 27.67 -5.18
CA LYS A 65 -25.67 28.21 -4.72
C LYS A 65 -25.02 27.33 -3.65
N ASN A 66 -25.80 26.80 -2.71
CA ASN A 66 -25.29 25.88 -1.70
C ASN A 66 -24.86 24.54 -2.31
N THR A 67 -25.60 24.03 -3.29
CA THR A 67 -25.27 22.79 -4.02
C THR A 67 -23.94 22.93 -4.77
N LYS A 68 -23.73 24.07 -5.46
CA LYS A 68 -22.45 24.36 -6.12
C LYS A 68 -21.32 24.43 -5.11
N LYS A 69 -21.51 25.09 -3.95
CA LYS A 69 -20.51 25.13 -2.88
C LYS A 69 -20.18 23.73 -2.36
N GLN A 70 -21.20 22.87 -2.14
CA GLN A 70 -20.99 21.50 -1.72
C GLN A 70 -20.17 20.69 -2.73
N ALA A 71 -20.45 20.85 -4.02
CA ALA A 71 -19.70 20.20 -5.09
C ALA A 71 -18.22 20.59 -5.07
N ASP A 72 -17.92 21.88 -4.95
CA ASP A 72 -16.54 22.37 -4.90
C ASP A 72 -15.83 21.93 -3.61
N ILE A 73 -16.51 21.92 -2.45
CA ILE A 73 -15.94 21.39 -1.20
C ILE A 73 -15.65 19.89 -1.32
N THR A 74 -16.53 19.13 -1.99
CA THR A 74 -16.31 17.71 -2.28
C THR A 74 -15.08 17.51 -3.17
N ALA A 75 -14.94 18.35 -4.20
CA ALA A 75 -13.75 18.34 -5.06
C ALA A 75 -12.47 18.64 -4.26
N LEU A 76 -12.48 19.64 -3.38
CA LEU A 76 -11.36 19.92 -2.47
C LEU A 76 -11.07 18.77 -1.53
N THR A 77 -12.11 18.10 -1.00
CA THR A 77 -11.94 16.91 -0.15
C THR A 77 -11.22 15.78 -0.89
N THR A 78 -11.56 15.56 -2.16
CA THR A 78 -10.87 14.60 -3.03
C THR A 78 -9.41 14.99 -3.24
N LEU A 79 -9.12 16.27 -3.51
CA LEU A 79 -7.75 16.76 -3.67
C LEU A 79 -6.91 16.62 -2.38
N VAL A 80 -7.50 16.87 -1.22
CA VAL A 80 -6.85 16.64 0.08
C VAL A 80 -6.56 15.15 0.28
N SER A 81 -7.48 14.26 -0.11
CA SER A 81 -7.27 12.81 -0.07
C SER A 81 -6.17 12.38 -1.04
N THR A 82 -6.11 12.96 -2.24
CA THR A 82 -5.03 12.74 -3.21
C THR A 82 -3.68 13.19 -2.63
N LEU A 83 -3.64 14.34 -1.98
CA LEU A 83 -2.42 14.79 -1.28
C LEU A 83 -2.00 13.78 -0.20
N LYS A 84 -2.93 13.27 0.61
CA LYS A 84 -2.65 12.24 1.62
C LYS A 84 -2.03 10.99 1.01
N THR A 85 -2.61 10.48 -0.07
CA THR A 85 -2.14 9.25 -0.71
C THR A 85 -0.82 9.44 -1.45
N SER A 86 -0.50 10.64 -1.92
CA SER A 86 0.70 10.92 -2.72
C SER A 86 2.01 10.72 -1.97
N TYR A 87 2.03 10.85 -0.64
CA TYR A 87 3.20 10.64 0.19
C TYR A 87 3.12 9.40 1.09
N ALA A 88 2.00 8.65 1.04
CA ALA A 88 1.77 7.51 1.92
C ALA A 88 2.86 6.44 1.84
N ASP A 89 3.40 6.23 0.63
CA ASP A 89 4.47 5.25 0.35
C ASP A 89 5.83 5.64 0.98
N VAL A 90 6.00 6.86 1.46
CA VAL A 90 7.24 7.35 2.06
C VAL A 90 7.04 8.02 3.43
N ALA A 91 5.80 7.97 3.94
CA ALA A 91 5.42 8.66 5.17
C ALA A 91 5.89 7.96 6.46
N ASN A 92 6.30 6.70 6.38
CA ASN A 92 6.74 5.94 7.54
C ASN A 92 8.19 5.46 7.40
N GLU A 93 8.78 5.09 8.51
CA GLU A 93 10.16 4.63 8.57
C GLU A 93 10.40 3.36 7.72
N THR A 94 9.47 2.42 7.75
CA THR A 94 9.55 1.17 6.97
C THR A 94 9.55 1.45 5.47
N ALA A 95 8.72 2.40 5.02
CA ALA A 95 8.68 2.80 3.61
C ALA A 95 9.99 3.45 3.14
N MET A 96 10.64 4.22 4.02
CA MET A 96 11.97 4.78 3.79
C MET A 96 13.08 3.72 3.76
N LEU A 97 12.84 2.51 4.30
CA LEU A 97 13.80 1.41 4.29
C LEU A 97 13.76 0.58 3.00
N LYS A 98 12.95 0.92 2.01
CA LYS A 98 12.91 0.22 0.72
C LYS A 98 14.29 0.14 0.09
N ARG A 99 14.55 -1.00 -0.55
CA ARG A 99 15.82 -1.28 -1.23
C ARG A 99 15.60 -1.47 -2.72
N THR A 100 16.61 -1.17 -3.47
CA THR A 100 16.71 -1.48 -4.90
C THR A 100 17.83 -2.48 -5.13
N VAL A 101 17.67 -3.28 -6.18
CA VAL A 101 18.69 -4.21 -6.63
C VAL A 101 19.12 -3.81 -8.03
N SER A 102 20.41 -3.64 -8.23
CA SER A 102 21.00 -3.56 -9.57
C SER A 102 21.85 -4.77 -9.82
N ALA A 103 21.71 -5.37 -11.00
CA ALA A 103 22.49 -6.51 -11.44
C ALA A 103 23.36 -6.09 -12.64
N ALA A 104 24.63 -6.46 -12.60
CA ALA A 104 25.59 -6.26 -13.67
C ALA A 104 26.38 -7.56 -13.93
N GLY A 105 27.05 -7.67 -15.05
CA GLY A 105 27.87 -8.84 -15.39
C GLY A 105 27.12 -9.85 -16.25
N SER A 106 27.13 -11.13 -15.88
CA SER A 106 26.59 -12.21 -16.71
C SER A 106 25.07 -12.21 -16.86
N GLY A 107 24.36 -11.68 -15.87
CA GLY A 107 22.88 -11.67 -15.84
C GLY A 107 22.25 -13.03 -15.52
N SER A 108 23.04 -14.01 -15.11
CA SER A 108 22.57 -15.35 -14.73
C SER A 108 21.81 -15.37 -13.41
N VAL A 109 22.00 -14.35 -12.56
CA VAL A 109 21.39 -14.24 -11.24
C VAL A 109 20.59 -12.94 -11.15
N THR A 110 19.37 -13.06 -10.61
CA THR A 110 18.56 -11.92 -10.16
C THR A 110 18.35 -12.01 -8.65
N ALA A 111 18.01 -10.89 -8.00
CA ALA A 111 17.71 -10.91 -6.58
C ALA A 111 16.48 -10.07 -6.27
N ASN A 112 15.72 -10.53 -5.26
CA ASN A 112 14.68 -9.76 -4.59
C ASN A 112 15.18 -9.39 -3.19
N VAL A 113 14.87 -8.18 -2.74
CA VAL A 113 15.36 -7.68 -1.45
C VAL A 113 14.22 -7.09 -0.63
N GLU A 114 14.19 -7.39 0.63
CA GLU A 114 13.25 -6.81 1.59
C GLU A 114 13.71 -5.42 2.06
N ALA A 115 12.78 -4.68 2.65
CA ALA A 115 13.09 -3.39 3.25
C ALA A 115 14.06 -3.58 4.44
N GLY A 116 14.99 -2.64 4.61
CA GLY A 116 15.90 -2.64 5.76
C GLY A 116 17.17 -3.49 5.60
N VAL A 117 17.31 -4.28 4.55
CA VAL A 117 18.55 -5.02 4.27
C VAL A 117 19.71 -4.04 4.13
N ALA A 118 20.88 -4.40 4.69
CA ALA A 118 22.08 -3.58 4.60
C ALA A 118 22.54 -3.37 3.15
N GLU A 119 23.01 -2.17 2.85
CA GLU A 119 23.60 -1.87 1.54
C GLU A 119 24.89 -2.65 1.35
N GLN A 120 24.98 -3.38 0.25
CA GLN A 120 26.14 -4.23 -0.04
C GLN A 120 26.20 -4.61 -1.51
N THR A 121 27.38 -5.05 -1.93
CA THR A 121 27.60 -5.63 -3.24
C THR A 121 28.11 -7.05 -3.07
N VAL A 122 27.45 -7.98 -3.75
CA VAL A 122 27.83 -9.41 -3.73
C VAL A 122 28.10 -9.89 -5.16
N ARG A 123 28.95 -10.89 -5.27
CA ARG A 123 29.34 -11.52 -6.53
C ARG A 123 28.91 -12.97 -6.53
N LEU A 124 28.26 -13.39 -7.60
CA LEU A 124 27.83 -14.76 -7.79
C LEU A 124 28.28 -15.27 -9.16
N SER A 125 28.72 -16.52 -9.23
CA SER A 125 28.90 -17.23 -10.50
C SER A 125 28.29 -18.61 -10.39
N VAL A 126 27.43 -18.96 -11.35
CA VAL A 126 26.64 -20.19 -11.37
C VAL A 126 27.30 -21.22 -12.27
N SER A 127 27.74 -22.33 -11.70
CA SER A 127 28.32 -23.45 -12.44
C SER A 127 27.28 -24.51 -12.81
N GLN A 128 26.19 -24.61 -12.05
CA GLN A 128 25.10 -25.55 -12.28
C GLN A 128 23.80 -25.01 -11.67
N ILE A 129 22.68 -25.14 -12.37
CA ILE A 129 21.35 -24.87 -11.82
C ILE A 129 20.75 -26.17 -11.29
N ALA A 130 19.89 -26.03 -10.27
CA ALA A 130 19.11 -27.15 -9.76
C ALA A 130 18.07 -27.60 -10.80
N GLN A 131 17.87 -28.89 -10.89
CA GLN A 131 16.90 -29.49 -11.81
C GLN A 131 16.00 -30.49 -11.09
N VAL A 132 14.79 -30.62 -11.60
CA VAL A 132 13.83 -31.65 -11.18
C VAL A 132 14.15 -32.98 -11.83
N ASP A 133 13.70 -34.07 -11.26
CA ASP A 133 13.73 -35.37 -11.92
C ASP A 133 12.49 -35.53 -12.82
N SER A 134 12.69 -36.02 -14.04
CA SER A 134 11.57 -36.20 -14.97
C SER A 134 11.79 -37.40 -15.88
N TYR A 135 10.75 -38.23 -16.00
CA TYR A 135 10.70 -39.43 -16.80
C TYR A 135 9.51 -39.39 -17.78
N GLN A 136 9.72 -39.96 -18.94
CA GLN A 136 8.68 -40.19 -19.95
C GLN A 136 8.55 -41.70 -20.19
N SER A 137 7.31 -42.24 -20.15
CA SER A 137 7.01 -43.61 -20.51
C SER A 137 7.14 -43.84 -22.03
N LYS A 138 7.06 -45.10 -22.46
CA LYS A 138 6.75 -45.40 -23.85
C LYS A 138 5.41 -44.81 -24.29
N GLY A 139 5.13 -44.85 -25.59
CA GLY A 139 3.84 -44.38 -26.12
C GLY A 139 2.73 -45.43 -25.96
N PHE A 140 1.50 -44.91 -25.77
CA PHE A 140 0.24 -45.65 -25.69
C PHE A 140 -0.74 -45.11 -26.73
N THR A 141 -1.71 -45.93 -27.17
CA THR A 141 -2.72 -45.51 -28.15
C THR A 141 -3.80 -44.62 -27.53
N SER A 142 -4.07 -44.78 -26.23
CA SER A 142 -5.09 -44.03 -25.47
C SER A 142 -4.66 -43.85 -24.01
N ARG A 143 -5.24 -42.86 -23.34
CA ARG A 143 -5.15 -42.71 -21.87
C ARG A 143 -5.80 -43.87 -21.12
N SER A 144 -6.76 -44.53 -21.75
CA SER A 144 -7.49 -45.67 -21.19
C SER A 144 -6.84 -47.02 -21.49
N ASP A 145 -5.64 -47.03 -22.10
CA ASP A 145 -4.91 -48.26 -22.34
C ASP A 145 -4.50 -48.91 -21.04
N THR A 146 -4.70 -50.24 -20.96
CA THR A 146 -4.27 -51.07 -19.83
C THR A 146 -2.86 -51.59 -20.07
N LEU A 147 -2.13 -51.94 -19.01
CA LEU A 147 -0.82 -52.56 -19.11
C LEU A 147 -1.00 -54.07 -19.42
N THR A 148 -1.17 -54.39 -20.70
CA THR A 148 -1.43 -55.78 -21.15
C THR A 148 -0.37 -56.77 -20.68
N GLY A 149 -0.82 -57.94 -20.17
CA GLY A 149 0.06 -59.00 -19.66
C GLY A 149 0.38 -58.94 -18.18
N ILE A 150 -0.26 -58.02 -17.45
CA ILE A 150 -0.32 -58.05 -15.98
C ILE A 150 -1.56 -58.86 -15.61
N SER A 151 -1.38 -60.07 -15.07
CA SER A 151 -2.47 -61.03 -14.80
C SER A 151 -2.96 -61.02 -13.34
N SER A 152 -2.21 -60.42 -12.44
CA SER A 152 -2.53 -60.28 -11.02
C SER A 152 -2.13 -58.93 -10.54
N ASP A 153 -2.73 -58.45 -9.44
CA ASP A 153 -2.38 -57.14 -8.86
C ASP A 153 -0.90 -57.12 -8.45
N GLN A 154 -0.21 -56.17 -8.99
CA GLN A 154 1.20 -55.85 -8.69
C GLN A 154 1.29 -54.55 -7.97
N SER A 155 2.29 -54.38 -7.10
CA SER A 155 2.57 -53.11 -6.41
C SER A 155 3.90 -52.53 -6.85
N LEU A 156 3.93 -51.21 -7.03
CA LEU A 156 5.15 -50.44 -7.30
C LEU A 156 5.15 -49.20 -6.41
N THR A 157 6.20 -48.97 -5.65
CA THR A 157 6.34 -47.80 -4.78
C THR A 157 7.18 -46.75 -5.52
N LEU A 158 6.63 -45.55 -5.66
CA LEU A 158 7.37 -44.35 -6.08
C LEU A 158 7.66 -43.51 -4.86
N SER A 159 8.90 -43.02 -4.72
CA SER A 159 9.27 -42.12 -3.61
C SER A 159 10.14 -40.94 -4.08
N VAL A 160 9.99 -39.79 -3.40
CA VAL A 160 10.79 -38.60 -3.55
C VAL A 160 11.05 -38.02 -2.17
N GLY A 161 12.32 -37.92 -1.76
CA GLY A 161 12.66 -37.58 -0.39
C GLY A 161 11.99 -38.54 0.61
N ASP A 162 11.23 -38.01 1.54
CA ASP A 162 10.51 -38.78 2.59
C ASP A 162 9.05 -39.14 2.20
N LYS A 163 8.60 -38.76 1.00
CA LYS A 163 7.26 -39.05 0.49
C LYS A 163 7.25 -40.26 -0.41
N SER A 164 6.25 -41.13 -0.27
CA SER A 164 6.07 -42.30 -1.12
C SER A 164 4.61 -42.60 -1.39
N VAL A 165 4.34 -43.26 -2.51
CA VAL A 165 3.04 -43.78 -2.90
C VAL A 165 3.20 -45.18 -3.45
N ASP A 166 2.32 -46.09 -3.00
CA ASP A 166 2.21 -47.43 -3.55
C ASP A 166 1.13 -47.46 -4.65
N ILE A 167 1.57 -47.75 -5.88
CA ILE A 167 0.72 -47.87 -7.05
C ILE A 167 0.34 -49.34 -7.20
N LYS A 168 -0.95 -49.62 -7.31
CA LYS A 168 -1.47 -50.95 -7.58
C LYS A 168 -1.88 -51.06 -9.04
N VAL A 169 -1.32 -52.05 -9.73
CA VAL A 169 -1.53 -52.27 -11.17
C VAL A 169 -2.04 -53.68 -11.36
N GLY A 170 -3.29 -53.83 -11.77
CA GLY A 170 -3.93 -55.07 -12.14
C GLY A 170 -4.29 -55.14 -13.64
N ALA A 171 -4.97 -56.20 -14.06
CA ALA A 171 -5.30 -56.44 -15.46
C ALA A 171 -6.18 -55.36 -16.11
N SER A 172 -6.99 -54.65 -15.32
CA SER A 172 -7.90 -53.58 -15.76
C SER A 172 -7.38 -52.16 -15.48
N THR A 173 -6.22 -52.02 -14.84
CA THR A 173 -5.66 -50.70 -14.49
C THR A 173 -5.20 -49.95 -15.73
N THR A 174 -5.77 -48.79 -15.98
CA THR A 174 -5.44 -47.96 -17.14
C THR A 174 -4.25 -47.04 -16.83
N LEU A 175 -3.67 -46.44 -17.87
CA LEU A 175 -2.64 -45.43 -17.73
C LEU A 175 -3.14 -44.22 -16.92
N GLU A 176 -4.40 -43.84 -17.09
CA GLU A 176 -5.05 -42.75 -16.32
C GLU A 176 -5.21 -43.11 -14.84
N ASP A 177 -5.56 -44.36 -14.53
CA ASP A 177 -5.65 -44.84 -13.14
C ASP A 177 -4.31 -44.79 -12.41
N ILE A 178 -3.22 -45.14 -13.09
CA ILE A 178 -1.86 -45.06 -12.54
C ILE A 178 -1.52 -43.60 -12.19
N ILE A 179 -1.82 -42.68 -13.11
CA ILE A 179 -1.58 -41.26 -12.90
C ILE A 179 -2.39 -40.67 -11.74
N ASN A 180 -3.66 -41.07 -11.65
CA ASN A 180 -4.53 -40.65 -10.55
C ASN A 180 -3.99 -41.19 -9.21
N GLN A 181 -3.59 -42.46 -9.13
CA GLN A 181 -2.98 -43.02 -7.93
C GLN A 181 -1.73 -42.26 -7.48
N ILE A 182 -0.87 -41.86 -8.44
CA ILE A 182 0.35 -41.08 -8.15
C ILE A 182 -0.02 -39.70 -7.62
N ASN A 183 -0.91 -38.99 -8.30
CA ASN A 183 -1.29 -37.64 -7.93
C ASN A 183 -2.06 -37.57 -6.62
N ASP A 184 -2.91 -38.57 -6.36
CA ASP A 184 -3.69 -38.66 -5.10
C ASP A 184 -2.79 -39.06 -3.92
N GLY A 185 -1.82 -39.95 -4.14
CA GLY A 185 -0.99 -40.50 -3.07
C GLY A 185 0.29 -39.71 -2.80
N ALA A 186 0.92 -39.14 -3.82
CA ALA A 186 2.18 -38.40 -3.72
C ALA A 186 2.15 -37.06 -4.46
N GLY A 187 0.97 -36.52 -4.72
CA GLY A 187 0.80 -35.28 -5.50
C GLY A 187 1.50 -34.05 -4.92
N ASP A 188 1.94 -34.09 -3.66
CA ASP A 188 2.78 -33.04 -3.05
C ASP A 188 4.26 -33.12 -3.46
N ALA A 189 4.72 -34.29 -3.87
CA ALA A 189 6.12 -34.53 -4.20
C ALA A 189 6.36 -34.93 -5.67
N ILE A 190 5.40 -35.65 -6.28
CA ILE A 190 5.48 -36.15 -7.65
C ILE A 190 4.26 -35.64 -8.43
N LYS A 191 4.48 -35.11 -9.61
CA LYS A 191 3.44 -34.77 -10.58
C LYS A 191 3.44 -35.80 -11.69
N ALA A 192 2.35 -36.53 -11.87
CA ALA A 192 2.11 -37.39 -13.01
C ALA A 192 1.12 -36.75 -13.99
N SER A 193 1.37 -36.86 -15.29
CA SER A 193 0.49 -36.30 -16.33
C SER A 193 0.57 -37.14 -17.61
N ILE A 194 -0.44 -37.03 -18.48
CA ILE A 194 -0.43 -37.59 -19.82
C ILE A 194 -0.21 -36.48 -20.83
N VAL A 195 0.76 -36.65 -21.71
CA VAL A 195 0.98 -35.76 -22.85
C VAL A 195 0.66 -36.54 -24.12
N ASN A 196 -0.17 -35.96 -24.98
CA ASN A 196 -0.42 -36.49 -26.33
C ASN A 196 0.52 -35.81 -27.33
N THR A 197 1.47 -36.57 -27.85
CA THR A 197 2.46 -36.11 -28.83
C THR A 197 1.98 -36.26 -30.27
N GLY A 198 0.77 -36.80 -30.48
CA GLY A 198 0.21 -37.13 -31.78
C GLY A 198 0.73 -38.49 -32.34
N GLY A 199 0.04 -39.01 -33.36
CA GLY A 199 0.36 -40.31 -33.95
C GLY A 199 -0.29 -41.50 -33.24
N GLU A 200 0.04 -42.73 -33.72
CA GLU A 200 -0.61 -43.97 -33.28
C GLU A 200 -0.36 -44.30 -31.80
N ASN A 201 0.84 -44.05 -31.29
CA ASN A 201 1.21 -44.25 -29.87
C ASN A 201 1.57 -42.92 -29.21
N GLY A 202 0.69 -41.92 -29.36
CA GLY A 202 0.99 -40.53 -28.97
C GLY A 202 0.85 -40.24 -27.46
N TYR A 203 0.16 -41.08 -26.71
CA TYR A 203 -0.09 -40.82 -25.29
C TYR A 203 1.09 -41.32 -24.45
N LYS A 204 1.74 -40.41 -23.73
CA LYS A 204 2.90 -40.71 -22.89
C LYS A 204 2.67 -40.20 -21.47
N MET A 205 2.98 -41.03 -20.49
CA MET A 205 3.03 -40.61 -19.11
C MET A 205 4.32 -39.83 -18.85
N ILE A 206 4.17 -38.66 -18.21
CA ILE A 206 5.31 -37.89 -17.69
C ILE A 206 5.23 -37.91 -16.16
N LEU A 207 6.33 -38.36 -15.56
CA LEU A 207 6.54 -38.28 -14.11
C LEU A 207 7.54 -37.16 -13.85
N GLN A 208 7.29 -36.29 -12.87
CA GLN A 208 8.22 -35.21 -12.55
C GLN A 208 8.20 -34.98 -11.02
N SER A 209 9.38 -34.84 -10.41
CA SER A 209 9.47 -34.33 -9.05
C SER A 209 9.03 -32.87 -9.02
N LYS A 210 8.26 -32.45 -7.99
CA LYS A 210 7.85 -31.04 -7.85
C LYS A 210 8.99 -30.13 -7.48
N GLU A 211 9.88 -30.61 -6.62
CA GLU A 211 11.05 -29.86 -6.18
C GLU A 211 12.29 -30.31 -6.94
N SER A 212 13.21 -29.38 -7.18
CA SER A 212 14.51 -29.63 -7.74
C SER A 212 15.50 -30.15 -6.68
N GLY A 213 16.65 -30.61 -7.14
CA GLY A 213 17.73 -31.04 -6.27
C GLY A 213 17.91 -32.55 -6.21
N GLU A 214 19.15 -33.00 -5.96
CA GLU A 214 19.54 -34.40 -5.98
C GLU A 214 18.73 -35.27 -5.01
N LYS A 215 18.39 -34.74 -3.82
CA LYS A 215 17.57 -35.43 -2.84
C LYS A 215 16.13 -35.70 -3.31
N ASN A 216 15.65 -35.00 -4.33
CA ASN A 216 14.30 -35.10 -4.88
C ASN A 216 14.24 -35.97 -6.14
N GLN A 217 15.22 -36.85 -6.33
CA GLN A 217 15.17 -37.88 -7.37
C GLN A 217 14.00 -38.84 -7.11
N ILE A 218 13.28 -39.19 -8.18
CA ILE A 218 12.21 -40.18 -8.13
C ILE A 218 12.85 -41.57 -8.04
N LYS A 219 12.57 -42.29 -6.95
CA LYS A 219 13.02 -43.67 -6.75
C LYS A 219 11.87 -44.62 -6.95
N PHE A 220 12.19 -45.77 -7.53
CA PHE A 220 11.25 -46.86 -7.76
C PHE A 220 11.66 -48.03 -6.90
N SER A 221 10.72 -48.56 -6.09
CA SER A 221 10.97 -49.65 -5.18
C SER A 221 9.72 -50.53 -5.02
N VAL A 222 9.86 -51.66 -4.35
CA VAL A 222 8.75 -52.51 -3.91
C VAL A 222 9.11 -53.15 -2.59
N LYS A 223 8.15 -53.32 -1.70
CA LYS A 223 8.27 -54.11 -0.46
C LYS A 223 7.89 -55.57 -0.76
N GLY A 224 8.60 -56.52 -0.15
CA GLY A 224 8.31 -57.94 -0.27
C GLY A 224 9.47 -58.77 -0.79
N ASP A 225 9.17 -59.96 -1.25
CA ASP A 225 10.13 -60.96 -1.76
C ASP A 225 10.42 -60.80 -3.26
N GLN A 226 11.18 -61.74 -3.81
CA GLN A 226 11.51 -61.76 -5.24
C GLN A 226 10.27 -61.78 -6.15
N THR A 227 9.16 -62.39 -5.70
CA THR A 227 7.92 -62.42 -6.48
C THR A 227 7.33 -61.01 -6.63
N ALA A 228 7.34 -60.23 -5.55
CA ALA A 228 6.94 -58.83 -5.57
C ALA A 228 7.89 -57.98 -6.47
N ALA A 229 9.19 -58.25 -6.41
CA ALA A 229 10.17 -57.58 -7.28
C ALA A 229 9.93 -57.88 -8.75
N ASP A 230 9.68 -59.14 -9.13
CA ASP A 230 9.40 -59.55 -10.51
C ASP A 230 8.10 -58.91 -11.03
N GLY A 231 7.08 -58.78 -10.15
CA GLY A 231 5.83 -58.11 -10.48
C GLY A 231 6.00 -56.63 -10.71
N ALA A 232 6.67 -55.91 -9.82
CA ALA A 232 6.97 -54.48 -9.95
C ALA A 232 7.86 -54.19 -11.20
N LYS A 233 8.84 -55.06 -11.45
CA LYS A 233 9.65 -55.00 -12.67
C LYS A 233 8.80 -55.13 -13.92
N ALA A 234 7.85 -56.08 -13.95
CA ALA A 234 6.93 -56.24 -15.09
C ALA A 234 6.08 -54.98 -15.32
N VAL A 235 5.63 -54.26 -14.27
CA VAL A 235 4.93 -52.96 -14.40
C VAL A 235 5.84 -51.92 -15.04
N LEU A 236 7.08 -51.78 -14.58
CA LEU A 236 8.05 -50.84 -15.13
C LEU A 236 8.35 -51.12 -16.59
N GLU A 237 8.56 -52.40 -16.97
CA GLU A 237 8.80 -52.82 -18.36
C GLU A 237 7.58 -52.54 -19.27
N LYS A 238 6.35 -52.68 -18.74
CA LYS A 238 5.14 -52.33 -19.52
C LYS A 238 4.97 -50.83 -19.70
N LEU A 239 5.53 -50.01 -18.83
CA LEU A 239 5.64 -48.57 -19.00
C LEU A 239 6.82 -48.20 -19.93
N GLY A 240 7.64 -49.17 -20.32
CA GLY A 240 8.79 -48.98 -21.20
C GLY A 240 10.11 -48.70 -20.48
N PHE A 241 10.18 -48.86 -19.16
CA PHE A 241 11.39 -48.69 -18.38
C PHE A 241 12.11 -50.04 -18.24
N ASN A 242 13.36 -50.15 -18.73
CA ASN A 242 14.19 -51.34 -18.48
C ASN A 242 14.67 -51.27 -17.02
N ALA A 243 14.15 -52.15 -16.17
CA ALA A 243 14.40 -52.08 -14.73
C ALA A 243 15.26 -53.27 -14.27
N THR A 244 16.24 -52.98 -13.43
CA THR A 244 17.02 -53.98 -12.71
C THR A 244 16.70 -53.88 -11.22
N ALA A 245 16.22 -54.97 -10.62
CA ALA A 245 15.91 -55.05 -9.20
C ALA A 245 17.18 -55.38 -8.40
N THR A 246 17.37 -54.70 -7.29
CA THR A 246 18.43 -54.99 -6.30
C THR A 246 17.81 -55.01 -4.91
N GLU A 247 18.05 -56.07 -4.14
CA GLU A 247 17.58 -56.17 -2.76
C GLU A 247 18.09 -54.96 -1.95
N ASN A 248 17.20 -54.28 -1.24
CA ASN A 248 17.59 -53.13 -0.43
C ASN A 248 18.41 -53.53 0.81
N ALA A 249 19.13 -52.59 1.42
CA ALA A 249 20.08 -52.88 2.48
C ALA A 249 19.41 -53.49 3.74
N ASP A 250 18.17 -53.21 4.00
CA ASP A 250 17.41 -53.72 5.17
C ASP A 250 16.65 -55.03 4.86
N LYS A 251 16.74 -55.53 3.64
CA LYS A 251 16.12 -56.78 3.15
C LYS A 251 14.62 -56.82 3.29
N THR A 252 13.98 -55.66 3.21
CA THR A 252 12.51 -55.52 3.31
C THR A 252 11.83 -55.45 1.94
N GLY A 253 12.61 -55.33 0.88
CA GLY A 253 12.16 -55.15 -0.49
C GLY A 253 13.26 -54.94 -1.50
N PHE A 254 12.93 -54.39 -2.64
CA PHE A 254 13.86 -54.17 -3.78
C PHE A 254 13.78 -52.74 -4.29
N ASP A 255 14.92 -52.16 -4.59
CA ASP A 255 15.06 -50.89 -5.31
C ASP A 255 15.30 -51.17 -6.81
N PHE A 256 14.78 -50.32 -7.69
CA PHE A 256 14.95 -50.43 -9.13
C PHE A 256 15.87 -49.34 -9.68
N SER A 257 16.90 -49.77 -10.40
CA SER A 257 17.64 -48.89 -11.29
C SER A 257 17.06 -48.99 -12.69
N LEU A 258 16.90 -47.85 -13.38
CA LEU A 258 16.33 -47.75 -14.72
C LEU A 258 17.43 -47.57 -15.76
N ASP A 259 17.36 -48.37 -16.86
CA ASP A 259 18.17 -48.20 -18.05
C ASP A 259 17.28 -47.81 -19.23
N PHE A 260 17.69 -46.84 -19.99
CA PHE A 260 16.96 -46.28 -21.13
C PHE A 260 17.56 -46.68 -22.48
N THR A 261 18.61 -47.50 -22.48
CA THR A 261 19.27 -47.96 -23.71
C THR A 261 18.30 -48.83 -24.53
N GLY A 262 18.00 -48.37 -25.75
CA GLY A 262 17.08 -49.08 -26.64
C GLY A 262 15.60 -49.00 -26.27
N SER A 263 15.25 -48.18 -25.27
CA SER A 263 13.86 -47.96 -24.80
C SER A 263 13.24 -46.72 -25.47
N GLU A 264 11.92 -46.76 -25.67
CA GLU A 264 11.12 -45.55 -26.00
C GLU A 264 10.91 -44.62 -24.79
N ALA A 265 10.96 -45.20 -23.60
CA ALA A 265 10.93 -44.41 -22.35
C ALA A 265 12.27 -43.67 -22.18
N LYS A 266 12.22 -42.54 -21.49
CA LYS A 266 13.41 -41.68 -21.32
C LYS A 266 13.40 -41.00 -19.95
N GLN A 267 14.57 -40.82 -19.39
CA GLN A 267 14.77 -39.78 -18.38
C GLN A 267 14.93 -38.45 -19.14
N LEU A 268 13.95 -37.58 -19.03
CA LEU A 268 13.95 -36.27 -19.70
C LEU A 268 14.91 -35.31 -19.00
N GLN A 269 14.96 -35.39 -17.67
CA GLN A 269 15.80 -34.56 -16.84
C GLN A 269 16.20 -35.34 -15.58
N LYS A 270 17.45 -35.23 -15.17
CA LYS A 270 17.95 -35.82 -13.93
C LYS A 270 17.97 -34.78 -12.83
N ALA A 271 17.47 -35.14 -11.67
CA ALA A 271 17.55 -34.32 -10.48
C ALA A 271 19.00 -33.96 -10.14
N GLN A 272 19.26 -32.72 -9.93
CA GLN A 272 20.58 -32.22 -9.53
C GLN A 272 20.44 -30.93 -8.70
N ASP A 273 21.43 -30.70 -7.85
CA ASP A 273 21.53 -29.49 -7.05
C ASP A 273 22.11 -28.32 -7.87
N ALA A 274 21.74 -27.09 -7.49
CA ALA A 274 22.46 -25.90 -7.92
C ALA A 274 23.85 -25.85 -7.28
N LYS A 275 24.86 -25.46 -8.05
CA LYS A 275 26.22 -25.18 -7.58
C LYS A 275 26.64 -23.82 -8.07
N PHE A 276 27.05 -22.98 -7.16
CA PHE A 276 27.46 -21.62 -7.45
C PHE A 276 28.49 -21.12 -6.45
N ASN A 277 29.24 -20.10 -6.84
CA ASN A 277 30.17 -19.41 -5.95
C ASN A 277 29.51 -18.09 -5.48
N PHE A 278 29.60 -17.81 -4.18
CA PHE A 278 29.11 -16.59 -3.55
C PHE A 278 30.27 -15.89 -2.83
N ASN A 279 30.71 -14.76 -3.33
CA ASN A 279 31.86 -14.01 -2.78
C ASN A 279 33.11 -14.86 -2.56
N GLY A 280 33.40 -15.81 -3.46
CA GLY A 280 34.55 -16.72 -3.36
C GLY A 280 34.27 -18.02 -2.61
N ILE A 281 33.06 -18.25 -2.08
CA ILE A 281 32.67 -19.46 -1.35
C ILE A 281 31.79 -20.33 -2.25
N ASP A 282 32.14 -21.60 -2.40
CA ASP A 282 31.33 -22.56 -3.14
C ASP A 282 30.13 -23.03 -2.31
N ILE A 283 28.97 -22.96 -2.90
CA ILE A 283 27.68 -23.26 -2.27
C ILE A 283 26.91 -24.24 -3.13
N THR A 284 26.22 -25.17 -2.46
CA THR A 284 25.29 -26.12 -3.09
C THR A 284 23.91 -25.96 -2.48
N ARG A 285 22.85 -25.89 -3.30
CA ARG A 285 21.46 -25.81 -2.87
C ARG A 285 20.58 -26.67 -3.77
N SER A 286 19.55 -27.26 -3.18
CA SER A 286 18.58 -28.07 -3.95
C SER A 286 17.57 -27.23 -4.76
N SER A 287 17.56 -25.92 -4.59
CA SER A 287 16.68 -24.97 -5.27
C SER A 287 17.45 -23.90 -6.03
N ASN A 288 16.86 -23.37 -7.09
CA ASN A 288 17.38 -22.19 -7.79
C ASN A 288 16.94 -20.87 -7.14
N SER A 289 15.99 -20.92 -6.20
CA SER A 289 15.62 -19.79 -5.34
C SER A 289 16.30 -19.96 -3.99
N VAL A 290 17.23 -19.07 -3.67
CA VAL A 290 18.14 -19.17 -2.50
C VAL A 290 17.92 -17.96 -1.61
N ASP A 291 17.37 -18.16 -0.42
CA ASP A 291 16.94 -17.12 0.52
C ASP A 291 17.66 -17.17 1.87
N ASP A 292 18.60 -18.09 2.02
CA ASP A 292 19.30 -18.37 3.28
C ASP A 292 20.74 -17.82 3.35
N LEU A 293 21.20 -17.08 2.34
CA LEU A 293 22.57 -16.51 2.32
C LEU A 293 22.66 -15.15 3.02
N ILE A 294 21.64 -14.32 2.82
CA ILE A 294 21.52 -13.01 3.44
C ILE A 294 20.07 -12.86 3.87
N ILE A 295 19.85 -12.56 5.13
CA ILE A 295 18.51 -12.37 5.69
C ILE A 295 17.78 -11.27 4.90
N GLY A 296 16.59 -11.56 4.37
CA GLY A 296 15.77 -10.65 3.57
C GLY A 296 16.22 -10.49 2.12
N VAL A 297 17.09 -11.38 1.61
CA VAL A 297 17.49 -11.40 0.20
C VAL A 297 17.25 -12.79 -0.39
N THR A 298 16.51 -12.86 -1.49
CA THR A 298 16.31 -14.07 -2.28
C THR A 298 17.04 -13.93 -3.60
N PHE A 299 18.03 -14.78 -3.84
CA PHE A 299 18.72 -14.90 -5.11
C PHE A 299 18.04 -15.95 -5.99
N ASN A 300 17.77 -15.61 -7.26
CA ASN A 300 17.24 -16.54 -8.25
C ASN A 300 18.31 -16.86 -9.29
N LEU A 301 18.71 -18.11 -9.33
CA LEU A 301 19.68 -18.64 -10.27
C LEU A 301 18.96 -19.03 -11.57
N ASN A 302 19.06 -18.18 -12.60
CA ASN A 302 18.27 -18.34 -13.82
C ASN A 302 18.99 -19.19 -14.87
N ASN A 303 20.32 -19.06 -14.98
CA ASN A 303 21.13 -19.73 -15.96
C ASN A 303 22.51 -20.09 -15.42
N VAL A 304 23.20 -21.01 -16.08
CA VAL A 304 24.62 -21.28 -15.85
C VAL A 304 25.44 -20.17 -16.51
N ASP A 305 26.49 -19.72 -15.83
CA ASP A 305 27.38 -18.69 -16.34
C ASP A 305 28.32 -19.21 -17.42
N GLU A 306 28.56 -18.40 -18.45
CA GLU A 306 29.55 -18.69 -19.46
C GLU A 306 30.97 -18.55 -18.87
N LYS A 307 31.89 -19.37 -19.43
CA LYS A 307 33.32 -19.20 -19.13
C LYS A 307 33.91 -18.05 -19.93
N ASN A 308 34.73 -17.26 -19.27
CA ASN A 308 35.54 -16.24 -19.89
C ASN A 308 36.55 -16.96 -20.81
N SER A 309 36.58 -16.60 -22.10
CA SER A 309 37.42 -17.24 -23.11
C SER A 309 38.92 -17.10 -22.85
N THR A 310 39.34 -16.09 -22.12
CA THR A 310 40.76 -15.79 -21.85
C THR A 310 41.23 -16.45 -20.55
N THR A 311 40.40 -16.41 -19.50
CA THR A 311 40.81 -16.88 -18.15
C THR A 311 40.29 -18.26 -17.81
N GLY A 312 39.28 -18.77 -18.55
CA GLY A 312 38.58 -20.02 -18.23
C GLY A 312 37.67 -19.95 -16.99
N ALA A 313 37.69 -18.86 -16.25
CA ALA A 313 36.81 -18.63 -15.07
C ALA A 313 35.36 -18.33 -15.52
N LEU A 314 34.39 -18.69 -14.70
CA LEU A 314 33.01 -18.30 -14.92
C LEU A 314 32.88 -16.77 -14.87
N LYS A 315 32.03 -16.20 -15.72
CA LYS A 315 31.62 -14.81 -15.62
C LYS A 315 30.80 -14.64 -14.32
N GLU A 316 30.90 -13.47 -13.71
CA GLU A 316 30.18 -13.17 -12.46
C GLU A 316 28.98 -12.27 -12.72
N SER A 317 27.90 -12.52 -11.99
CA SER A 317 26.83 -11.57 -11.72
C SER A 317 27.21 -10.72 -10.50
N VAL A 318 27.21 -9.41 -10.65
CA VAL A 318 27.46 -8.47 -9.56
C VAL A 318 26.10 -7.88 -9.13
N ILE A 319 25.65 -8.23 -7.95
CA ILE A 319 24.39 -7.77 -7.38
C ILE A 319 24.68 -6.68 -6.35
N THR A 320 24.19 -5.47 -6.60
CA THR A 320 24.33 -4.33 -5.68
C THR A 320 22.98 -4.01 -5.07
N ILE A 321 22.90 -4.08 -3.75
CA ILE A 321 21.74 -3.71 -2.93
C ILE A 321 21.97 -2.29 -2.44
N GLY A 322 21.09 -1.37 -2.80
CA GLY A 322 21.14 0.03 -2.42
C GLY A 322 19.79 0.55 -1.92
N LYS A 323 19.77 1.82 -1.52
CA LYS A 323 18.52 2.52 -1.15
C LYS A 323 17.69 2.79 -2.39
N ASP A 324 16.37 2.64 -2.28
CA ASP A 324 15.43 3.00 -3.36
C ASP A 324 15.14 4.51 -3.35
N THR A 325 16.12 5.28 -3.79
CA THR A 325 15.98 6.75 -3.88
C THR A 325 15.01 7.18 -4.96
N ASP A 326 14.83 6.40 -6.02
CA ASP A 326 13.94 6.76 -7.13
C ASP A 326 12.47 6.64 -6.72
N ALA A 327 12.11 5.63 -5.92
CA ALA A 327 10.75 5.53 -5.35
C ALA A 327 10.43 6.72 -4.43
N VAL A 328 11.38 7.12 -3.58
CA VAL A 328 11.24 8.28 -2.69
C VAL A 328 11.05 9.57 -3.51
N VAL A 329 11.91 9.81 -4.49
CA VAL A 329 11.83 10.98 -5.38
C VAL A 329 10.49 11.02 -6.12
N LYS A 330 10.04 9.89 -6.66
CA LYS A 330 8.75 9.77 -7.35
C LYS A 330 7.58 10.15 -6.45
N SER A 331 7.55 9.63 -5.22
CA SER A 331 6.48 9.95 -4.25
C SER A 331 6.49 11.43 -3.85
N LEU A 332 7.66 12.02 -3.63
CA LEU A 332 7.78 13.45 -3.33
C LEU A 332 7.33 14.33 -4.51
N LYS A 333 7.64 13.95 -5.75
CA LYS A 333 7.13 14.65 -6.96
C LYS A 333 5.60 14.54 -7.04
N SER A 334 5.03 13.38 -6.73
CA SER A 334 3.57 13.21 -6.66
C SER A 334 2.94 14.10 -5.58
N MET A 335 3.59 14.24 -4.44
CA MET A 335 3.17 15.16 -3.37
C MET A 335 3.19 16.62 -3.83
N VAL A 336 4.25 17.03 -4.53
CA VAL A 336 4.35 18.39 -5.11
C VAL A 336 3.19 18.65 -6.07
N THR A 337 2.90 17.72 -6.96
CA THR A 337 1.77 17.83 -7.90
C THR A 337 0.45 17.96 -7.17
N ALA A 338 0.18 17.05 -6.22
CA ALA A 338 -1.07 17.06 -5.45
C ALA A 338 -1.24 18.33 -4.59
N TYR A 339 -0.15 18.84 -4.01
CA TYR A 339 -0.14 20.13 -3.31
C TYR A 339 -0.52 21.27 -4.25
N ASN A 340 0.13 21.37 -5.41
CA ASN A 340 -0.11 22.43 -6.39
C ASN A 340 -1.55 22.40 -6.92
N ASP A 341 -2.07 21.21 -7.22
CA ASP A 341 -3.46 21.03 -7.66
C ASP A 341 -4.44 21.53 -6.58
N LEU A 342 -4.21 21.16 -5.33
CA LEU A 342 -5.04 21.62 -4.21
C LEU A 342 -4.98 23.14 -4.04
N ILE A 343 -3.77 23.73 -4.01
CA ILE A 343 -3.59 25.18 -3.84
C ILE A 343 -4.17 25.97 -5.01
N SER A 344 -4.01 25.48 -6.24
CA SER A 344 -4.59 26.08 -7.45
C SER A 344 -6.11 26.07 -7.41
N ASN A 345 -6.72 24.93 -7.07
CA ASN A 345 -8.17 24.82 -6.97
C ASN A 345 -8.75 25.68 -5.84
N ILE A 346 -8.10 25.72 -4.66
CA ILE A 346 -8.50 26.65 -3.59
C ILE A 346 -8.44 28.09 -4.07
N SER A 347 -7.34 28.47 -4.75
CA SER A 347 -7.16 29.81 -5.26
C SER A 347 -8.24 30.21 -6.28
N THR A 348 -8.57 29.31 -7.21
CA THR A 348 -9.65 29.50 -8.19
C THR A 348 -11.02 29.62 -7.54
N ALA A 349 -11.35 28.69 -6.63
CA ALA A 349 -12.64 28.68 -5.95
C ALA A 349 -12.88 29.91 -5.04
N THR A 350 -11.80 30.51 -4.52
CA THR A 350 -11.89 31.68 -3.63
C THR A 350 -11.55 33.00 -4.29
N SER A 351 -11.17 33.00 -5.57
CA SER A 351 -10.79 34.21 -6.32
C SER A 351 -11.94 35.19 -6.49
N TYR A 352 -11.60 36.42 -6.80
CA TYR A 352 -12.52 37.45 -7.30
C TYR A 352 -11.88 38.15 -8.50
N ASP A 353 -12.50 37.99 -9.64
CA ASP A 353 -12.11 38.70 -10.86
C ASP A 353 -12.75 40.09 -10.85
N ARG A 354 -11.92 41.10 -10.62
CA ARG A 354 -12.37 42.51 -10.55
C ARG A 354 -12.79 43.06 -11.91
N GLU A 355 -12.20 42.59 -13.00
CA GLU A 355 -12.47 43.09 -14.34
C GLU A 355 -13.86 42.65 -14.84
N ASN A 356 -14.19 41.39 -14.55
CA ASN A 356 -15.45 40.78 -14.98
C ASN A 356 -16.54 40.75 -13.89
N GLY A 357 -16.20 41.14 -12.67
CA GLY A 357 -17.11 41.09 -11.52
C GLY A 357 -17.51 39.66 -11.09
N VAL A 358 -16.66 38.66 -11.41
CA VAL A 358 -16.96 37.25 -11.19
C VAL A 358 -16.25 36.75 -9.95
N ALA A 359 -17.02 36.13 -9.05
CA ALA A 359 -16.50 35.52 -7.84
C ALA A 359 -16.46 33.98 -7.96
N GLY A 360 -15.39 33.37 -7.47
CA GLY A 360 -15.33 31.93 -7.27
C GLY A 360 -16.44 31.46 -6.32
N THR A 361 -16.86 30.24 -6.46
CA THR A 361 -18.00 29.65 -5.74
C THR A 361 -17.83 29.70 -4.21
N LEU A 362 -16.58 29.56 -3.72
CA LEU A 362 -16.23 29.59 -2.31
C LEU A 362 -15.63 30.94 -1.88
N ASN A 363 -15.76 31.97 -2.71
CA ASN A 363 -15.29 33.32 -2.34
C ASN A 363 -15.93 33.81 -1.03
N GLY A 364 -15.13 34.43 -0.17
CA GLY A 364 -15.54 34.90 1.16
C GLY A 364 -15.64 33.81 2.24
N MET A 365 -15.29 32.56 1.94
CA MET A 365 -15.21 31.50 2.96
C MET A 365 -13.80 31.48 3.58
N SER A 366 -13.67 32.04 4.78
CA SER A 366 -12.41 32.19 5.53
C SER A 366 -11.78 30.82 5.87
N GLU A 367 -12.61 29.81 6.10
CA GLU A 367 -12.20 28.46 6.40
C GLU A 367 -11.40 27.86 5.23
N ILE A 368 -11.84 28.09 3.98
CA ILE A 368 -11.17 27.59 2.78
C ILE A 368 -9.83 28.31 2.54
N THR A 369 -9.81 29.65 2.68
CA THR A 369 -8.54 30.40 2.58
C THR A 369 -7.59 30.06 3.73
N GLY A 370 -8.14 29.69 4.90
CA GLY A 370 -7.37 29.20 6.05
C GLY A 370 -6.64 27.86 5.76
N ILE A 371 -7.23 26.98 4.94
CA ILE A 371 -6.59 25.73 4.51
C ILE A 371 -5.31 26.03 3.73
N LYS A 372 -5.38 26.90 2.73
CA LYS A 372 -4.23 27.33 1.94
C LYS A 372 -3.10 27.83 2.85
N ARG A 373 -3.41 28.71 3.78
CA ARG A 373 -2.42 29.29 4.71
C ARG A 373 -1.77 28.24 5.61
N LYS A 374 -2.58 27.30 6.17
CA LYS A 374 -2.05 26.21 7.02
C LYS A 374 -1.06 25.35 6.26
N LEU A 375 -1.40 24.96 5.02
CA LEU A 375 -0.51 24.18 4.16
C LEU A 375 0.76 24.94 3.81
N GLN A 376 0.64 26.18 3.35
CA GLN A 376 1.81 27.03 3.03
C GLN A 376 2.74 27.17 4.24
N ASN A 377 2.21 27.48 5.42
CA ASN A 377 3.02 27.62 6.63
C ASN A 377 3.79 26.34 6.97
N LEU A 378 3.16 25.14 6.81
CA LEU A 378 3.87 23.88 7.04
C LEU A 378 4.99 23.68 6.02
N PHE A 379 4.70 23.88 4.74
CA PHE A 379 5.66 23.63 3.67
C PHE A 379 6.83 24.62 3.67
N GLU A 380 6.65 25.82 4.23
CA GLU A 380 7.69 26.85 4.41
C GLU A 380 8.40 26.75 5.76
N SER A 381 7.90 25.92 6.69
CA SER A 381 8.45 25.81 8.04
C SER A 381 9.78 25.08 8.07
N SER A 382 10.61 25.43 9.06
CA SER A 382 11.80 24.67 9.43
C SER A 382 11.51 23.74 10.63
N ASN A 383 12.27 22.65 10.71
CA ASN A 383 12.24 21.78 11.89
C ASN A 383 13.11 22.38 13.02
N SER A 384 13.19 21.68 14.17
CA SER A 384 14.02 22.08 15.32
C SER A 384 15.52 22.19 15.00
N ASP A 385 15.98 21.51 13.95
CA ASP A 385 17.37 21.48 13.52
C ASP A 385 17.67 22.57 12.46
N GLY A 386 16.69 23.45 12.19
CA GLY A 386 16.78 24.53 11.20
C GLY A 386 16.70 24.07 9.74
N LYS A 387 16.42 22.79 9.49
CA LYS A 387 16.22 22.26 8.14
C LYS A 387 14.79 22.56 7.66
N SER A 388 14.65 22.92 6.39
CA SER A 388 13.37 23.13 5.69
C SER A 388 13.36 22.35 4.38
N LEU A 389 12.23 22.32 3.69
CA LEU A 389 12.12 21.68 2.37
C LEU A 389 13.13 22.23 1.36
N GLN A 390 13.53 23.51 1.49
CA GLN A 390 14.52 24.14 0.61
C GLN A 390 15.89 23.45 0.67
N ASN A 391 16.27 22.89 1.83
CA ASN A 391 17.51 22.14 1.99
C ASN A 391 17.54 20.88 1.11
N PHE A 392 16.35 20.34 0.76
CA PHE A 392 16.17 19.13 -0.04
C PHE A 392 15.81 19.43 -1.50
N GLY A 393 16.01 20.65 -1.99
CA GLY A 393 15.80 21.03 -3.39
C GLY A 393 14.38 21.49 -3.73
N PHE A 394 13.51 21.71 -2.74
CA PHE A 394 12.21 22.34 -2.98
C PHE A 394 12.32 23.85 -3.02
N SER A 395 11.47 24.48 -3.81
CA SER A 395 11.37 25.93 -3.89
C SER A 395 9.93 26.40 -4.12
N PHE A 396 9.61 27.63 -3.71
CA PHE A 396 8.29 28.24 -3.91
C PHE A 396 8.40 29.43 -4.85
N THR A 397 7.40 29.57 -5.69
CA THR A 397 7.16 30.82 -6.42
C THR A 397 6.42 31.82 -5.53
N GLU A 398 6.42 33.10 -5.91
CA GLU A 398 5.64 34.15 -5.21
C GLU A 398 4.15 33.85 -5.12
N LYS A 399 3.62 33.02 -6.03
CA LYS A 399 2.21 32.58 -6.03
C LYS A 399 1.96 31.37 -5.12
N GLY A 400 3.00 30.85 -4.44
CA GLY A 400 2.92 29.68 -3.56
C GLY A 400 2.88 28.34 -4.30
N VAL A 401 3.32 28.31 -5.56
CA VAL A 401 3.49 27.07 -6.32
C VAL A 401 4.81 26.41 -5.89
N LEU A 402 4.74 25.15 -5.50
CA LEU A 402 5.88 24.34 -5.08
C LEU A 402 6.54 23.68 -6.30
N SER A 403 7.85 23.70 -6.36
CA SER A 403 8.66 22.95 -7.32
C SER A 403 9.75 22.17 -6.61
N VAL A 404 10.29 21.14 -7.26
CA VAL A 404 11.39 20.33 -6.75
C VAL A 404 12.44 20.13 -7.83
N ASP A 405 13.68 20.40 -7.49
CA ASP A 405 14.87 20.05 -8.28
C ASP A 405 15.22 18.59 -7.96
N GLU A 406 14.94 17.70 -8.91
CA GLU A 406 15.15 16.26 -8.78
C GLU A 406 16.63 15.90 -8.58
N SER A 407 17.53 16.58 -9.25
CA SER A 407 18.96 16.32 -9.14
C SER A 407 19.49 16.69 -7.76
N LYS A 408 19.11 17.85 -7.26
CA LYS A 408 19.45 18.28 -5.90
C LYS A 408 18.82 17.39 -4.83
N LEU A 409 17.58 16.96 -5.05
CA LEU A 409 16.90 16.03 -4.12
C LEU A 409 17.64 14.69 -4.04
N LYS A 410 17.98 14.08 -5.19
CA LYS A 410 18.74 12.82 -5.25
C LYS A 410 20.13 12.97 -4.61
N ASP A 411 20.83 14.05 -4.90
CA ASP A 411 22.14 14.35 -4.32
C ASP A 411 22.07 14.48 -2.79
N THR A 412 21.07 15.20 -2.27
CA THR A 412 20.87 15.36 -0.83
C THR A 412 20.52 14.04 -0.15
N ILE A 413 19.61 13.24 -0.73
CA ILE A 413 19.28 11.91 -0.21
C ILE A 413 20.52 11.00 -0.18
N SER A 414 21.35 11.05 -1.22
CA SER A 414 22.57 10.25 -1.30
C SER A 414 23.61 10.64 -0.26
N LYS A 415 23.79 11.93 -0.01
CA LYS A 415 24.82 12.48 0.89
C LYS A 415 24.42 12.43 2.37
N ASP A 416 23.16 12.68 2.69
CA ASP A 416 22.64 12.78 4.06
C ASP A 416 21.27 12.10 4.17
N TYR A 417 21.25 10.78 3.97
CA TYR A 417 20.00 10.00 4.04
C TYR A 417 19.34 10.06 5.42
N GLU A 418 20.13 9.97 6.49
CA GLU A 418 19.57 9.99 7.86
C GLU A 418 19.02 11.38 8.21
N GLY A 419 19.67 12.45 7.78
CA GLY A 419 19.13 13.79 7.94
C GLY A 419 17.89 14.05 7.09
N PHE A 420 17.82 13.47 5.88
CA PHE A 420 16.62 13.46 5.06
C PHE A 420 15.49 12.69 5.76
N LYS A 421 15.76 11.45 6.18
CA LYS A 421 14.80 10.60 6.89
C LYS A 421 14.25 11.30 8.14
N SER A 422 15.11 11.83 9.00
CA SER A 422 14.71 12.50 10.24
C SER A 422 13.88 13.76 10.04
N PHE A 423 14.02 14.44 8.90
CA PHE A 423 13.17 15.59 8.55
C PHE A 423 11.76 15.15 8.14
N PHE A 424 11.66 14.11 7.32
CA PHE A 424 10.38 13.71 6.75
C PHE A 424 9.56 12.76 7.63
N THR A 425 10.22 11.87 8.40
CA THR A 425 9.57 10.91 9.29
C THR A 425 9.74 11.28 10.76
N ASN A 426 8.96 10.65 11.63
CA ASN A 426 9.12 10.83 13.07
C ASN A 426 10.48 10.29 13.52
N SER A 427 11.07 10.94 14.48
CA SER A 427 12.34 10.52 15.07
C SER A 427 12.32 10.77 16.57
N THR A 428 13.10 10.00 17.32
CA THR A 428 13.31 10.23 18.76
C THR A 428 14.74 10.68 18.97
N GLU A 429 14.92 11.86 19.50
CA GLU A 429 16.22 12.36 19.92
C GLU A 429 16.52 11.88 21.34
N TYR A 430 17.65 11.23 21.51
CA TYR A 430 18.09 10.71 22.80
C TYR A 430 19.22 11.59 23.36
N LYS A 431 19.01 12.13 24.56
CA LYS A 431 20.08 12.69 25.38
C LYS A 431 20.48 11.60 26.38
N ASN A 432 21.52 10.86 26.07
CA ASN A 432 21.96 9.76 26.90
C ASN A 432 22.61 10.25 28.20
N ALA A 433 22.31 9.56 29.30
CA ALA A 433 23.00 9.76 30.56
C ALA A 433 24.47 9.39 30.39
N GLY A 434 25.36 10.11 31.07
CA GLY A 434 26.77 9.81 31.09
C GLY A 434 27.33 9.99 32.50
N VAL A 435 27.92 8.95 33.09
CA VAL A 435 28.59 9.02 34.38
C VAL A 435 30.06 8.85 34.15
N PHE A 436 30.87 9.76 34.70
CA PHE A 436 32.32 9.73 34.62
C PHE A 436 32.88 9.52 36.04
N GLY A 437 33.73 8.54 36.18
CA GLY A 437 34.54 8.42 37.39
C GLY A 437 35.52 9.60 37.48
N THR A 438 35.90 9.93 38.67
CA THR A 438 36.91 10.97 38.93
C THR A 438 38.34 10.39 39.02
N GLU A 439 38.48 9.08 39.27
CA GLU A 439 39.75 8.43 39.40
C GLU A 439 40.30 7.88 38.07
N LYS A 440 41.60 8.08 37.83
CA LYS A 440 42.29 7.54 36.64
C LYS A 440 42.56 6.03 36.85
N ILE A 441 41.52 5.24 36.63
CA ILE A 441 41.55 3.80 36.94
C ILE A 441 42.60 3.02 36.15
N ASN A 442 43.07 3.50 35.02
CA ASN A 442 44.20 2.94 34.28
C ASN A 442 45.58 3.17 34.95
N GLN A 443 45.62 3.89 36.07
CA GLN A 443 46.83 4.16 36.86
C GLN A 443 46.70 3.67 38.29
N THR A 444 45.50 3.52 38.82
CA THR A 444 45.24 3.29 40.25
C THR A 444 44.72 1.89 40.58
N LEU A 445 44.07 1.19 39.63
CA LEU A 445 43.46 -0.12 39.92
C LEU A 445 44.49 -1.23 40.15
N THR A 446 44.30 -1.98 41.22
CA THR A 446 45.10 -3.16 41.58
C THR A 446 44.19 -4.37 41.73
N ASN A 447 44.79 -5.58 41.90
CA ASN A 447 44.05 -6.81 42.19
C ASN A 447 43.34 -6.81 43.56
N ASN A 448 43.65 -5.84 44.43
CA ASN A 448 42.96 -5.66 45.70
C ASN A 448 41.63 -4.88 45.54
N THR A 449 41.38 -4.29 44.36
CA THR A 449 40.13 -3.62 44.09
C THR A 449 39.06 -4.67 43.78
N SER A 450 38.15 -4.85 44.72
CA SER A 450 37.07 -5.82 44.62
C SER A 450 35.84 -5.31 45.35
N GLY A 451 34.68 -5.85 45.01
CA GLY A 451 33.44 -5.52 45.70
C GLY A 451 32.24 -5.64 44.77
N LYS A 452 31.06 -5.29 45.28
CA LYS A 452 29.81 -5.29 44.55
C LYS A 452 29.52 -3.92 43.97
N LEU A 453 29.26 -3.88 42.69
CA LEU A 453 28.78 -2.70 41.95
C LEU A 453 27.37 -2.97 41.48
N LYS A 454 26.41 -2.10 41.81
CA LYS A 454 25.03 -2.26 41.38
C LYS A 454 24.60 -1.04 40.51
N ILE A 455 24.30 -1.31 39.24
CA ILE A 455 23.92 -0.30 38.24
C ILE A 455 22.59 -0.70 37.62
N ASN A 456 21.63 0.19 37.56
CA ASN A 456 20.27 -0.02 37.02
C ASN A 456 19.63 -1.32 37.56
N GLY A 457 19.79 -1.56 38.87
CA GLY A 457 19.27 -2.75 39.54
C GLY A 457 20.10 -4.04 39.35
N LYS A 458 21.05 -4.06 38.41
CA LYS A 458 21.93 -5.23 38.18
C LYS A 458 23.15 -5.17 39.10
N GLU A 459 23.36 -6.22 39.87
CA GLU A 459 24.52 -6.38 40.75
C GLU A 459 25.65 -7.13 40.02
N ILE A 460 26.86 -6.61 40.11
CA ILE A 460 28.08 -7.14 39.50
C ILE A 460 29.12 -7.33 40.59
N GLU A 461 29.65 -8.51 40.69
CA GLU A 461 30.80 -8.78 41.56
C GLU A 461 32.10 -8.48 40.81
N ILE A 462 32.81 -7.42 41.24
CA ILE A 462 34.10 -7.02 40.67
C ILE A 462 35.22 -7.75 41.41
N LYS A 463 36.03 -8.53 40.67
CA LYS A 463 37.25 -9.18 41.12
C LYS A 463 38.30 -9.04 40.04
N LEU A 464 39.35 -8.28 40.29
CA LEU A 464 40.44 -8.05 39.36
C LEU A 464 41.60 -8.99 39.66
N ASN A 465 42.21 -9.56 38.62
CA ASN A 465 43.20 -10.65 38.78
C ASN A 465 44.55 -10.37 38.09
N ASN A 466 44.81 -9.10 37.68
CA ASN A 466 46.01 -8.75 36.91
C ASN A 466 47.14 -8.15 37.76
N GLY A 467 47.19 -8.47 39.03
CA GLY A 467 48.21 -7.95 39.95
C GLY A 467 48.13 -6.40 40.05
N ASN A 468 49.27 -5.74 39.93
CA ASN A 468 49.36 -4.29 39.98
C ASN A 468 49.36 -3.63 38.57
N ASP A 469 49.00 -4.37 37.53
CA ASP A 469 48.87 -3.81 36.19
C ASP A 469 47.54 -3.07 36.08
N ALA A 470 47.55 -1.77 36.36
CA ALA A 470 46.35 -0.93 36.40
C ALA A 470 45.65 -0.83 35.05
N VAL A 471 46.37 -0.86 33.93
CA VAL A 471 45.78 -0.83 32.58
C VAL A 471 45.00 -2.10 32.30
N LYS A 472 45.57 -3.26 32.61
CA LYS A 472 44.86 -4.55 32.45
C LYS A 472 43.66 -4.64 33.38
N ASN A 473 43.79 -4.19 34.64
CA ASN A 473 42.70 -4.15 35.59
C ASN A 473 41.54 -3.21 35.13
N ALA A 474 41.87 -2.05 34.58
CA ALA A 474 40.84 -1.13 34.05
C ALA A 474 40.10 -1.73 32.85
N ASN A 475 40.80 -2.40 31.94
CA ASN A 475 40.18 -3.09 30.82
C ASN A 475 39.33 -4.29 31.28
N GLU A 476 39.78 -5.05 32.27
CA GLU A 476 39.03 -6.14 32.88
C GLU A 476 37.75 -5.64 33.56
N LEU A 477 37.82 -4.52 34.31
CA LEU A 477 36.66 -3.87 34.89
C LEU A 477 35.61 -3.47 33.81
N VAL A 478 36.05 -2.82 32.75
CA VAL A 478 35.16 -2.42 31.63
C VAL A 478 34.49 -3.66 31.00
N ARG A 479 35.27 -4.73 30.80
CA ARG A 479 34.76 -6.00 30.29
C ARG A 479 33.72 -6.61 31.25
N LEU A 480 34.00 -6.72 32.57
CA LEU A 480 33.07 -7.26 33.55
C LEU A 480 31.76 -6.49 33.61
N ILE A 481 31.80 -5.15 33.50
CA ILE A 481 30.59 -4.32 33.47
C ILE A 481 29.79 -4.58 32.19
N ASN A 482 30.43 -4.68 31.03
CA ASN A 482 29.76 -4.93 29.77
C ASN A 482 29.22 -6.37 29.66
N ASP A 483 29.98 -7.38 30.13
CA ASP A 483 29.56 -8.78 30.15
C ASP A 483 28.36 -9.01 31.10
N ALA A 484 28.15 -8.12 32.04
CA ALA A 484 26.98 -8.16 32.92
C ALA A 484 25.68 -7.78 32.21
N GLU A 485 25.72 -7.31 30.98
CA GLU A 485 24.53 -6.93 30.16
C GLU A 485 23.57 -6.04 30.93
N ILE A 486 24.06 -4.92 31.47
CA ILE A 486 23.23 -3.97 32.22
C ILE A 486 22.25 -3.29 31.25
N PRO A 487 20.95 -3.28 31.56
CA PRO A 487 19.98 -2.65 30.69
C PRO A 487 20.31 -1.18 30.39
N ASN A 488 20.46 -0.85 29.12
CA ASN A 488 20.71 0.51 28.59
C ASN A 488 22.01 1.18 29.13
N VAL A 489 23.01 0.43 29.55
CA VAL A 489 24.30 0.98 30.00
C VAL A 489 25.44 0.22 29.35
N THR A 490 26.44 0.95 28.86
CA THR A 490 27.72 0.41 28.41
C THR A 490 28.84 1.12 29.16
N ALA A 491 29.91 0.38 29.47
CA ALA A 491 31.11 0.91 30.09
C ALA A 491 32.23 1.07 29.05
N ARG A 492 33.05 2.09 29.20
CA ARG A 492 34.29 2.27 28.46
C ARG A 492 35.35 3.02 29.29
N LEU A 493 36.60 2.91 28.89
CA LEU A 493 37.64 3.75 29.40
C LEU A 493 37.70 5.02 28.55
N ALA A 494 37.60 6.19 29.19
CA ALA A 494 37.75 7.47 28.49
C ALA A 494 39.24 7.75 28.23
N ASP A 495 39.56 8.65 27.30
CA ASP A 495 40.93 9.00 26.87
C ASP A 495 41.81 9.48 28.02
N ASN A 496 41.23 10.09 29.05
CA ASN A 496 41.93 10.55 30.26
C ASN A 496 42.11 9.44 31.29
N GLY A 497 41.71 8.19 31.02
CA GLY A 497 41.90 7.02 31.88
C GLY A 497 40.86 6.83 32.98
N VAL A 498 39.76 7.56 32.96
CA VAL A 498 38.64 7.38 33.90
C VAL A 498 37.58 6.41 33.35
N LEU A 499 36.84 5.77 34.25
CA LEU A 499 35.68 4.97 33.85
C LEU A 499 34.58 5.88 33.34
N GLN A 500 34.02 5.56 32.17
CA GLN A 500 32.80 6.19 31.66
C GLN A 500 31.71 5.13 31.52
N LEU A 501 30.56 5.41 32.15
CA LEU A 501 29.31 4.69 31.90
C LEU A 501 28.46 5.54 30.96
N VAL A 502 28.00 4.94 29.87
CA VAL A 502 27.21 5.61 28.85
C VAL A 502 25.83 4.96 28.78
N GLY A 503 24.81 5.74 29.04
CA GLY A 503 23.44 5.32 28.86
C GLY A 503 23.07 5.19 27.37
N THR A 504 22.05 4.43 27.06
CA THR A 504 21.48 4.30 25.73
C THR A 504 19.98 4.55 25.75
N GLY A 505 19.42 4.97 24.62
CA GLY A 505 17.97 5.19 24.50
C GLY A 505 17.40 6.28 25.40
N GLY A 506 18.22 7.26 25.83
CA GLY A 506 17.78 8.35 26.69
C GLY A 506 17.32 7.89 28.09
N LYS A 507 17.79 6.73 28.53
CA LYS A 507 17.48 6.18 29.86
C LYS A 507 18.46 6.69 30.89
N ASP A 508 18.00 6.72 32.14
CA ASP A 508 18.81 7.10 33.29
C ASP A 508 19.87 6.05 33.61
N ILE A 509 20.96 6.47 34.21
CA ILE A 509 21.94 5.58 34.85
C ILE A 509 21.80 5.78 36.36
N GLU A 510 21.42 4.72 37.06
CA GLU A 510 21.38 4.67 38.51
C GLU A 510 22.56 3.85 39.05
N ILE A 511 23.42 4.46 39.83
CA ILE A 511 24.41 3.75 40.69
C ILE A 511 23.79 3.61 42.08
N SER A 512 23.50 2.38 42.46
CA SER A 512 22.82 2.11 43.74
C SER A 512 23.69 2.41 44.94
N LYS A 513 23.08 2.89 46.02
CA LYS A 513 23.70 3.03 47.35
C LYS A 513 24.07 1.69 47.95
N ASP A 514 23.55 0.58 47.44
CA ASP A 514 23.92 -0.78 47.86
C ASP A 514 25.27 -1.24 47.27
N SER A 515 25.91 -0.44 46.42
CA SER A 515 27.27 -0.71 45.92
C SER A 515 28.30 -0.51 47.05
N ASP A 516 29.39 -1.29 47.01
CA ASP A 516 30.45 -1.17 47.99
C ASP A 516 31.10 0.21 47.98
N PRO A 517 31.07 0.96 49.10
CA PRO A 517 31.60 2.32 49.14
C PRO A 517 33.10 2.41 48.81
N ALA A 518 33.89 1.39 49.22
CA ALA A 518 35.32 1.32 48.89
C ALA A 518 35.58 1.15 47.40
N LEU A 519 34.73 0.33 46.71
CA LEU A 519 34.79 0.17 45.27
C LEU A 519 34.38 1.44 44.56
N LEU A 520 33.27 2.08 44.95
CA LEU A 520 32.84 3.37 44.36
C LEU A 520 33.94 4.41 44.50
N SER A 521 34.56 4.56 45.65
CA SER A 521 35.69 5.47 45.86
C SER A 521 36.87 5.13 44.95
N ALA A 522 37.26 3.86 44.81
CA ALA A 522 38.36 3.44 43.93
C ALA A 522 38.09 3.69 42.45
N LEU A 523 36.82 3.74 42.02
CA LEU A 523 36.39 4.05 40.67
C LEU A 523 36.09 5.57 40.45
N GLY A 524 36.10 6.33 41.54
CA GLY A 524 35.68 7.74 41.52
C GLY A 524 34.23 7.94 41.15
N LEU A 525 33.37 6.97 41.52
CA LEU A 525 31.92 7.01 41.25
C LEU A 525 31.15 7.42 42.52
N GLU A 526 30.05 8.08 42.34
CA GLU A 526 29.11 8.42 43.40
C GLU A 526 27.78 7.70 43.18
N ALA A 527 27.15 7.23 44.26
CA ALA A 527 25.83 6.65 44.22
C ALA A 527 24.79 7.76 43.91
N GLY A 528 23.92 7.50 42.94
CA GLY A 528 22.92 8.47 42.52
C GLY A 528 22.38 8.13 41.15
N THR A 529 21.40 8.94 40.70
CA THR A 529 20.80 8.82 39.36
C THR A 529 21.25 9.96 38.49
N THR A 530 21.83 9.63 37.34
CA THR A 530 22.14 10.59 36.28
C THR A 530 21.03 10.49 35.22
N PRO A 531 20.30 11.56 34.97
CA PRO A 531 19.15 11.49 34.06
C PRO A 531 19.57 11.43 32.60
N GLY A 532 18.88 10.58 31.86
CA GLY A 532 18.76 10.64 30.41
C GLY A 532 17.45 11.32 30.02
N SER A 533 17.23 11.54 28.77
CA SER A 533 15.93 12.00 28.25
C SER A 533 15.74 11.56 26.80
N SER A 534 14.51 11.42 26.41
CA SER A 534 14.12 11.24 25.02
C SER A 534 13.08 12.28 24.62
N THR A 535 13.17 12.80 23.42
CA THR A 535 12.21 13.77 22.89
C THR A 535 11.75 13.29 21.52
N ASP A 536 10.46 13.03 21.39
CA ASP A 536 9.86 12.67 20.12
C ASP A 536 9.70 13.91 19.25
N LYS A 537 10.24 13.86 18.05
CA LYS A 537 10.14 14.89 17.04
C LYS A 537 9.21 14.43 15.92
N LYS A 538 8.13 15.17 15.69
CA LYS A 538 7.24 14.91 14.55
C LYS A 538 7.93 15.33 13.26
N GLY A 539 8.00 14.38 12.33
CA GLY A 539 8.47 14.61 10.98
C GLY A 539 7.49 15.45 10.14
N PHE A 540 7.94 15.86 8.97
CA PHE A 540 7.13 16.65 8.04
C PHE A 540 5.82 15.93 7.64
N PHE A 541 5.89 14.63 7.32
CA PHE A 541 4.70 13.88 6.91
C PHE A 541 3.67 13.70 8.03
N ASP A 542 4.11 13.57 9.27
CA ASP A 542 3.19 13.46 10.40
C ASP A 542 2.46 14.78 10.64
N LYS A 543 3.18 15.92 10.58
CA LYS A 543 2.57 17.25 10.63
C LYS A 543 1.60 17.50 9.48
N LEU A 544 1.93 17.04 8.26
CA LEU A 544 1.04 17.12 7.10
C LEU A 544 -0.19 16.23 7.30
N SER A 545 -0.02 15.04 7.85
CA SER A 545 -1.12 14.12 8.19
C SER A 545 -2.07 14.71 9.24
N ASP A 546 -1.54 15.40 10.26
CA ASP A 546 -2.35 16.12 11.23
C ASP A 546 -3.24 17.20 10.57
N ILE A 547 -2.64 17.99 9.66
CA ILE A 547 -3.40 19.00 8.89
C ILE A 547 -4.47 18.32 8.04
N VAL A 548 -4.11 17.30 7.26
CA VAL A 548 -5.04 16.57 6.40
C VAL A 548 -6.21 15.96 7.21
N THR A 549 -5.90 15.35 8.36
CA THR A 549 -6.92 14.81 9.26
C THR A 549 -7.83 15.90 9.80
N GLY A 550 -7.28 17.05 10.16
CA GLY A 550 -8.05 18.23 10.56
C GLY A 550 -8.91 18.84 9.44
N LEU A 551 -8.65 18.49 8.17
CA LEU A 551 -9.46 18.94 7.04
C LEU A 551 -10.57 17.96 6.67
N ILE A 552 -10.28 16.66 6.57
CA ILE A 552 -11.19 15.65 6.03
C ILE A 552 -11.58 14.53 7.01
N GLY A 553 -11.07 14.55 8.24
CA GLY A 553 -11.50 13.63 9.31
C GLY A 553 -12.97 13.85 9.70
N THR A 554 -13.48 13.04 10.61
CA THR A 554 -14.89 13.09 11.07
C THR A 554 -15.29 14.50 11.55
N GLU A 555 -14.41 15.18 12.28
CA GLU A 555 -14.55 16.56 12.76
C GLU A 555 -13.82 17.57 11.85
N GLY A 556 -13.47 17.15 10.63
CA GLY A 556 -12.65 17.95 9.71
C GLY A 556 -13.37 19.18 9.18
N THR A 557 -12.61 20.24 8.87
CA THR A 557 -13.14 21.51 8.40
C THR A 557 -14.03 21.35 7.16
N LEU A 558 -13.59 20.57 6.13
CA LEU A 558 -14.35 20.35 4.90
C LEU A 558 -15.58 19.49 5.15
N THR A 559 -15.48 18.50 6.04
CA THR A 559 -16.59 17.64 6.46
C THR A 559 -17.69 18.47 7.12
N ASN A 560 -17.33 19.32 8.08
CA ASN A 560 -18.27 20.19 8.81
C ASN A 560 -18.91 21.24 7.88
N LEU A 561 -18.13 21.81 6.95
CA LEU A 561 -18.68 22.75 5.95
C LEU A 561 -19.70 22.08 5.05
N THR A 562 -19.43 20.87 4.56
CA THR A 562 -20.36 20.09 3.74
C THR A 562 -21.65 19.81 4.50
N SER A 563 -21.58 19.36 5.75
CA SER A 563 -22.75 19.12 6.60
C SER A 563 -23.55 20.40 6.85
N SER A 564 -22.88 21.50 7.20
CA SER A 564 -23.54 22.80 7.42
C SER A 564 -24.28 23.31 6.18
N LEU A 565 -23.68 23.18 4.98
CA LEU A 565 -24.35 23.58 3.74
C LEU A 565 -25.53 22.69 3.39
N LYS A 566 -25.42 21.38 3.66
CA LYS A 566 -26.52 20.42 3.50
C LYS A 566 -27.69 20.74 4.40
N ASP A 567 -27.44 21.08 5.66
CA ASP A 567 -28.49 21.44 6.62
C ASP A 567 -29.13 22.78 6.24
N LYS A 568 -28.34 23.78 5.86
CA LYS A 568 -28.86 25.03 5.31
C LYS A 568 -29.74 24.80 4.10
N SER A 569 -29.35 23.93 3.18
CA SER A 569 -30.16 23.59 2.01
C SER A 569 -31.48 22.92 2.38
N LYS A 570 -31.50 22.02 3.37
CA LYS A 570 -32.73 21.39 3.90
C LYS A 570 -33.66 22.42 4.52
N ILE A 571 -33.14 23.37 5.30
CA ILE A 571 -33.93 24.44 5.92
C ILE A 571 -34.58 25.31 4.82
N ILE A 572 -33.80 25.73 3.81
CA ILE A 572 -34.30 26.53 2.70
C ILE A 572 -35.31 25.74 1.87
N GLN A 573 -35.11 24.46 1.64
CA GLN A 573 -36.07 23.59 0.94
C GLN A 573 -37.39 23.52 1.71
N SER A 574 -37.35 23.31 3.01
CA SER A 574 -38.57 23.32 3.85
C SER A 574 -39.29 24.67 3.82
N GLN A 575 -38.56 25.80 3.80
CA GLN A 575 -39.15 27.13 3.63
C GLN A 575 -39.80 27.26 2.25
N LYS A 576 -39.15 26.85 1.17
CA LYS A 576 -39.66 26.82 -0.20
C LYS A 576 -40.97 26.03 -0.28
N ASP A 577 -40.99 24.81 0.28
CA ASP A 577 -42.16 23.94 0.27
C ASP A 577 -43.35 24.56 1.03
N LYS A 578 -43.10 25.23 2.13
CA LYS A 578 -44.14 25.96 2.91
C LYS A 578 -44.70 27.13 2.11
N VAL A 579 -43.84 27.93 1.46
CA VAL A 579 -44.25 29.05 0.63
C VAL A 579 -45.04 28.53 -0.58
N GLN A 580 -44.58 27.48 -1.25
CA GLN A 580 -45.28 26.86 -2.37
C GLN A 580 -46.68 26.40 -1.96
N ALA A 581 -46.81 25.66 -0.84
CA ALA A 581 -48.10 25.22 -0.35
C ALA A 581 -49.05 26.39 0.01
N THR A 582 -48.50 27.51 0.45
CA THR A 582 -49.28 28.70 0.75
C THR A 582 -49.77 29.36 -0.52
N LEU A 583 -48.93 29.50 -1.56
CA LEU A 583 -49.29 30.01 -2.86
C LEU A 583 -50.35 29.13 -3.52
N ASP A 584 -50.16 27.81 -3.51
CA ASP A 584 -51.11 26.86 -4.09
C ASP A 584 -52.48 26.96 -3.45
N LYS A 585 -52.56 27.09 -2.12
CA LYS A 585 -53.83 27.34 -1.41
C LYS A 585 -54.45 28.68 -1.79
N LYS A 586 -53.63 29.75 -1.88
CA LYS A 586 -54.08 31.10 -2.24
C LYS A 586 -54.72 31.05 -3.64
N TYR A 587 -54.03 30.48 -4.62
CA TYR A 587 -54.52 30.44 -6.01
C TYR A 587 -55.67 29.46 -6.20
N ALA A 588 -55.74 28.36 -5.47
CA ALA A 588 -56.90 27.47 -5.47
C ALA A 588 -58.16 28.17 -4.91
N MET A 589 -58.01 28.97 -3.84
CA MET A 589 -59.14 29.79 -3.34
C MET A 589 -59.54 30.87 -4.32
N MET A 590 -58.58 31.56 -4.95
CA MET A 590 -58.83 32.55 -5.99
C MET A 590 -59.57 31.96 -7.19
N GLN A 591 -59.12 30.79 -7.68
CA GLN A 591 -59.78 30.05 -8.77
C GLN A 591 -61.24 29.72 -8.42
N LYS A 592 -61.50 29.25 -7.19
CA LYS A 592 -62.85 28.97 -6.72
C LYS A 592 -63.71 30.23 -6.66
N GLN A 593 -63.17 31.35 -6.17
CA GLN A 593 -63.89 32.65 -6.14
C GLN A 593 -64.20 33.15 -7.53
N PHE A 594 -63.23 33.09 -8.47
CA PHE A 594 -63.43 33.49 -9.83
C PHE A 594 -64.43 32.58 -10.57
N SER A 595 -64.41 31.28 -10.34
CA SER A 595 -65.43 30.36 -10.85
C SER A 595 -66.85 30.75 -10.37
N THR A 596 -66.97 31.10 -9.07
CA THR A 596 -68.24 31.55 -8.50
C THR A 596 -68.73 32.88 -9.15
N ILE A 597 -67.80 33.85 -9.31
CA ILE A 597 -68.12 35.12 -9.95
C ILE A 597 -68.50 34.91 -11.45
N ALA A 598 -67.80 34.05 -12.19
CA ALA A 598 -68.12 33.73 -13.57
C ALA A 598 -69.53 33.12 -13.72
N VAL A 599 -69.92 32.22 -12.78
CA VAL A 599 -71.29 31.67 -12.78
C VAL A 599 -72.33 32.76 -12.52
N GLN A 600 -72.05 33.68 -11.54
CA GLN A 600 -72.98 34.83 -11.27
C GLN A 600 -73.08 35.79 -12.44
N MET A 601 -71.96 36.08 -13.12
CA MET A 601 -71.93 36.93 -14.29
C MET A 601 -72.72 36.32 -15.47
N ASN A 602 -72.53 35.02 -15.71
CA ASN A 602 -73.32 34.31 -16.77
C ASN A 602 -74.81 34.33 -16.42
N ALA A 603 -75.19 34.18 -15.16
CA ALA A 603 -76.60 34.31 -14.74
C ALA A 603 -77.13 35.73 -14.94
N LEU A 604 -76.31 36.76 -14.66
CA LEU A 604 -76.68 38.19 -14.90
C LEU A 604 -76.82 38.49 -16.42
N GLU A 605 -75.89 38.01 -17.23
CA GLU A 605 -75.90 38.14 -18.69
C GLU A 605 -77.15 37.47 -19.31
N ASN A 606 -77.49 36.27 -18.84
CA ASN A 606 -78.69 35.57 -19.25
C ASN A 606 -79.96 36.36 -18.86
N SER A 607 -79.97 36.95 -17.63
CA SER A 607 -81.07 37.79 -17.17
C SER A 607 -81.19 39.08 -17.99
N PHE A 608 -80.03 39.70 -18.32
CA PHE A 608 -80.02 40.90 -19.21
C PHE A 608 -80.47 40.60 -20.59
N ASN A 609 -80.03 39.47 -21.16
CA ASN A 609 -80.50 39.05 -22.51
C ASN A 609 -82.00 38.71 -22.54
N SER A 610 -82.53 38.11 -21.48
CA SER A 610 -83.95 37.87 -21.26
C SER A 610 -84.72 39.19 -21.20
N LEU A 611 -84.24 40.18 -20.46
CA LEU A 611 -84.80 41.52 -20.31
C LEU A 611 -84.82 42.26 -21.70
N LYS A 612 -83.68 42.20 -22.39
CA LYS A 612 -83.53 42.75 -23.75
C LYS A 612 -84.54 42.14 -24.72
N ASN A 613 -84.64 40.78 -24.74
CA ASN A 613 -85.63 40.10 -25.59
C ASN A 613 -87.08 40.49 -25.27
N THR A 614 -87.38 40.73 -23.96
CA THR A 614 -88.70 41.20 -23.53
C THR A 614 -88.94 42.64 -23.97
N PHE A 615 -87.94 43.53 -23.91
CA PHE A 615 -88.03 44.89 -24.45
C PHE A 615 -88.20 44.91 -26.00
N ASP A 616 -87.41 44.09 -26.71
CA ASP A 616 -87.49 43.97 -28.15
C ASP A 616 -88.86 43.42 -28.59
N ALA A 617 -89.46 42.47 -27.86
CA ALA A 617 -90.83 41.97 -28.08
C ALA A 617 -91.89 43.03 -27.81
N LEU A 618 -91.75 43.85 -26.77
CA LEU A 618 -92.62 44.97 -26.46
C LEU A 618 -92.56 46.09 -27.54
N LEU A 619 -91.38 46.41 -28.05
CA LEU A 619 -91.19 47.38 -29.14
C LEU A 619 -91.76 46.87 -30.44
N ASN A 620 -91.73 45.56 -30.73
CA ASN A 620 -92.30 44.97 -31.91
C ASN A 620 -93.84 44.75 -31.84
N SER A 621 -94.42 44.71 -30.62
CA SER A 621 -95.89 44.64 -30.43
C SER A 621 -96.59 45.98 -30.51
N ASN A 622 -95.85 47.11 -30.56
CA ASN A 622 -96.37 48.46 -30.72
C ASN A 622 -96.18 49.05 -32.18
N LYS A 623 -95.83 48.19 -33.14
CA LYS A 623 -95.90 48.47 -34.56
C LYS A 623 -97.03 47.65 -35.18
#